data_0d837ffd182f90c393ae42407101e98c
#
_entry.id   0d837ffd182f90c393ae42407101e98c
#
_cell.length_a   1.000
_cell.length_b   1.000
_cell.length_c   1.000
_cell.angle_alpha   90.00
_cell.angle_beta   90.00
_cell.angle_gamma   90.00
#
_symmetry.space_group_name_H-M   'P 1'
#
loop_
_entity.id
_entity.type
_entity.pdbx_description
1 polymer ?
#
loop_
_entity_poly.entity_id
_entity_poly.type
_entity_poly.pdbx_seq_one_letter_code
_entity_poly.pdbx_strand_id
1 'polypeptide(L)'
;MIDKEALLNEWDFSTVPSPCYVLHEGMLAANMKVIDKVRRATQAEIIVALKANAMWSIFPELKKHSDGATASSLAEARLVYEEYGEKTHTYAPVYAPEEIDEILRYSSHITFNSLTQYARFAEKAHAAGVSCGLRVNPEYSTVETDLYNPCDRGSRLGILAEELTALPEGIDGLHFHALCESRPDDLRNTLAAVEERFGKFFPQIKWLNMGGGHLMTHKDYDEDELIRILNEFQARYPHLRLILEPGSAFTWDTGCLVATVEDKVCHGGVNTLMLNVSFACHMPDCLEMPYKPVILGTHEPEAGEKRWRMGGNSCLAGDYYGDWAFDGGREPEVGEKIVFRDMIHYTMVKTTMFNGVTHPSIGIWNPQTGFRLVRQFGYEDYKNRMS
;
A
#
# COMPACT_ATOMS: atom_id res chain seq x y z
N MET A 1 7.57 0.90 22.45
CA MET A 1 7.61 0.56 21.01
C MET A 1 8.64 -0.52 20.79
N ILE A 2 8.40 -1.48 19.88
CA ILE A 2 9.44 -2.45 19.48
C ILE A 2 10.44 -1.69 18.62
N ASP A 3 11.72 -1.82 18.93
CA ASP A 3 12.81 -1.21 18.17
C ASP A 3 13.07 -2.02 16.89
N LYS A 4 12.58 -1.54 15.75
CA LYS A 4 12.77 -2.17 14.45
C LYS A 4 14.23 -2.15 13.99
N GLU A 5 15.01 -1.16 14.40
CA GLU A 5 16.44 -1.09 14.10
C GLU A 5 17.20 -2.24 14.80
N ALA A 6 16.86 -2.53 16.06
CA ALA A 6 17.43 -3.67 16.76
C ALA A 6 17.08 -4.99 16.06
N LEU A 7 15.82 -5.17 15.64
CA LEU A 7 15.39 -6.36 14.88
C LEU A 7 16.13 -6.50 13.53
N LEU A 8 16.36 -5.37 12.86
CA LEU A 8 17.06 -5.34 11.58
C LEU A 8 18.54 -5.73 11.73
N ASN A 9 19.18 -5.28 12.82
CA ASN A 9 20.58 -5.59 13.12
C ASN A 9 20.81 -7.06 13.52
N GLU A 10 19.79 -7.73 14.06
CA GLU A 10 19.84 -9.15 14.42
C GLU A 10 19.54 -10.09 13.23
N TRP A 11 19.13 -9.54 12.09
CA TRP A 11 18.67 -10.31 10.95
C TRP A 11 19.83 -10.87 10.10
N ASP A 12 19.95 -12.18 10.03
CA ASP A 12 20.92 -12.86 9.16
C ASP A 12 20.40 -12.99 7.73
N PHE A 13 20.77 -12.06 6.87
CA PHE A 13 20.42 -12.09 5.45
C PHE A 13 21.17 -13.15 4.64
N SER A 14 22.20 -13.80 5.20
CA SER A 14 22.97 -14.81 4.48
C SER A 14 22.11 -16.01 4.10
N THR A 15 21.09 -16.32 4.90
CA THR A 15 20.16 -17.45 4.69
C THR A 15 19.01 -17.13 3.73
N VAL A 16 18.80 -15.85 3.37
CA VAL A 16 17.75 -15.44 2.45
C VAL A 16 18.20 -15.65 1.01
N PRO A 17 17.44 -16.34 0.14
CA PRO A 17 17.78 -16.44 -1.28
C PRO A 17 17.73 -15.05 -1.95
N SER A 18 18.38 -14.94 -3.11
CA SER A 18 18.41 -13.69 -3.88
C SER A 18 18.09 -13.98 -5.35
N PRO A 19 17.20 -13.18 -6.01
CA PRO A 19 16.44 -12.06 -5.43
C PRO A 19 15.22 -12.52 -4.60
N CYS A 20 14.93 -11.81 -3.49
CA CYS A 20 13.80 -12.18 -2.62
C CYS A 20 13.23 -10.98 -1.87
N TYR A 21 11.90 -10.80 -1.94
CA TYR A 21 11.18 -9.98 -0.95
C TYR A 21 11.02 -10.81 0.32
N VAL A 22 11.40 -10.27 1.44
CA VAL A 22 11.32 -10.97 2.71
C VAL A 22 10.70 -10.10 3.79
N LEU A 23 9.59 -10.58 4.36
CA LEU A 23 8.89 -9.93 5.46
C LEU A 23 9.42 -10.46 6.79
N HIS A 24 9.61 -9.57 7.77
CA HIS A 24 10.04 -9.90 9.13
C HIS A 24 8.84 -9.90 10.09
N GLU A 25 8.47 -11.06 10.62
CA GLU A 25 7.27 -11.20 11.46
C GLU A 25 7.32 -10.34 12.74
N GLY A 26 8.50 -10.14 13.33
CA GLY A 26 8.65 -9.28 14.50
C GLY A 26 8.37 -7.80 14.22
N MET A 27 8.78 -7.32 13.04
CA MET A 27 8.50 -5.95 12.59
C MET A 27 7.01 -5.78 12.25
N LEU A 28 6.39 -6.80 11.61
CA LEU A 28 4.96 -6.82 11.38
C LEU A 28 4.19 -6.74 12.69
N ALA A 29 4.56 -7.54 13.69
CA ALA A 29 3.93 -7.52 15.01
C ALA A 29 4.08 -6.17 15.73
N ALA A 30 5.15 -5.41 15.46
CA ALA A 30 5.30 -4.05 15.95
C ALA A 30 4.23 -3.11 15.38
N ASN A 31 3.98 -3.18 14.07
CA ASN A 31 2.92 -2.40 13.41
C ASN A 31 1.53 -2.77 13.93
N MET A 32 1.27 -4.06 14.10
CA MET A 32 -0.02 -4.54 14.62
C MET A 32 -0.36 -3.94 15.99
N LYS A 33 0.63 -3.72 16.87
CA LYS A 33 0.42 -3.08 18.18
C LYS A 33 -0.03 -1.63 18.05
N VAL A 34 0.50 -0.89 17.08
CA VAL A 34 0.10 0.50 16.83
C VAL A 34 -1.34 0.54 16.28
N ILE A 35 -1.63 -0.31 15.30
CA ILE A 35 -2.99 -0.42 14.73
C ILE A 35 -3.99 -0.79 15.80
N ASP A 36 -3.70 -1.78 16.65
CA ASP A 36 -4.54 -2.16 17.79
C ASP A 36 -4.75 -1.03 18.80
N LYS A 37 -3.73 -0.18 19.04
CA LYS A 37 -3.86 0.99 19.91
C LYS A 37 -4.94 1.94 19.37
N VAL A 38 -4.87 2.31 18.10
CA VAL A 38 -5.85 3.18 17.46
C VAL A 38 -7.23 2.54 17.43
N ARG A 39 -7.32 1.28 16.99
CA ARG A 39 -8.57 0.51 16.90
C ARG A 39 -9.31 0.39 18.23
N ARG A 40 -8.59 0.15 19.34
CA ARG A 40 -9.20 0.02 20.67
C ARG A 40 -9.55 1.34 21.31
N ALA A 41 -8.87 2.42 20.94
CA ALA A 41 -9.09 3.76 21.51
C ALA A 41 -10.18 4.55 20.78
N THR A 42 -10.65 4.06 19.63
CA THR A 42 -11.68 4.68 18.81
C THR A 42 -12.81 3.71 18.51
N GLN A 43 -13.91 4.19 17.92
CA GLN A 43 -14.98 3.35 17.38
C GLN A 43 -14.82 3.14 15.85
N ALA A 44 -13.71 3.59 15.29
CA ALA A 44 -13.43 3.45 13.87
C ALA A 44 -13.05 2.00 13.53
N GLU A 45 -13.64 1.48 12.46
CA GLU A 45 -13.22 0.22 11.85
C GLU A 45 -11.95 0.46 11.03
N ILE A 46 -10.94 -0.35 11.25
CA ILE A 46 -9.68 -0.29 10.49
C ILE A 46 -9.61 -1.54 9.62
N ILE A 47 -9.72 -1.34 8.30
CA ILE A 47 -9.69 -2.42 7.31
C ILE A 47 -8.43 -2.34 6.45
N VAL A 48 -7.89 -3.51 6.10
CA VAL A 48 -6.64 -3.62 5.35
C VAL A 48 -6.84 -3.35 3.86
N ALA A 49 -6.04 -2.46 3.25
CA ALA A 49 -6.11 -2.21 1.81
C ALA A 49 -5.11 -3.08 1.04
N LEU A 50 -5.62 -4.05 0.25
CA LEU A 50 -4.80 -5.00 -0.50
C LEU A 50 -3.90 -4.36 -1.55
N LYS A 51 -4.30 -3.22 -2.11
CA LYS A 51 -3.48 -2.50 -3.09
C LYS A 51 -2.06 -2.18 -2.62
N ALA A 52 -1.86 -2.06 -1.31
CA ALA A 52 -0.53 -1.83 -0.73
C ALA A 52 0.23 -3.14 -0.49
N ASN A 53 -0.47 -4.19 -0.08
CA ASN A 53 0.11 -5.51 0.13
C ASN A 53 -0.97 -6.60 0.02
N ALA A 54 -0.78 -7.52 -0.92
CA ALA A 54 -1.66 -8.65 -1.16
C ALA A 54 -0.98 -10.00 -0.82
N MET A 55 0.02 -10.01 0.05
CA MET A 55 0.73 -11.20 0.50
C MET A 55 -0.19 -12.04 1.41
N TRP A 56 -1.05 -12.85 0.81
CA TRP A 56 -2.10 -13.59 1.51
C TRP A 56 -1.57 -14.54 2.61
N SER A 57 -0.31 -14.96 2.54
CA SER A 57 0.31 -15.80 3.60
C SER A 57 0.41 -15.12 4.97
N ILE A 58 0.25 -13.78 5.05
CA ILE A 58 0.19 -13.03 6.31
C ILE A 58 -1.24 -12.64 6.71
N PHE A 59 -2.26 -12.91 5.90
CA PHE A 59 -3.65 -12.58 6.21
C PHE A 59 -4.13 -13.14 7.56
N PRO A 60 -3.76 -14.37 7.99
CA PRO A 60 -4.12 -14.85 9.31
C PRO A 60 -3.63 -13.97 10.47
N GLU A 61 -2.50 -13.27 10.29
CA GLU A 61 -2.01 -12.31 11.28
C GLU A 61 -2.74 -10.98 11.17
N LEU A 62 -2.86 -10.41 9.96
CA LEU A 62 -3.56 -9.15 9.74
C LEU A 62 -5.01 -9.19 10.23
N LYS A 63 -5.69 -10.31 10.05
CA LYS A 63 -7.09 -10.52 10.47
C LYS A 63 -7.31 -10.38 11.98
N LYS A 64 -6.31 -10.66 12.81
CA LYS A 64 -6.41 -10.47 14.27
C LYS A 64 -6.45 -8.99 14.67
N HIS A 65 -5.93 -8.12 13.80
CA HIS A 65 -5.65 -6.72 14.07
C HIS A 65 -6.43 -5.73 13.19
N SER A 66 -7.38 -6.24 12.40
CA SER A 66 -8.22 -5.43 11.51
C SER A 66 -9.67 -5.90 11.56
N ASP A 67 -10.58 -5.06 11.08
CA ASP A 67 -12.03 -5.28 11.09
C ASP A 67 -12.55 -5.75 9.72
N GLY A 68 -11.64 -6.05 8.78
CA GLY A 68 -11.94 -6.48 7.42
C GLY A 68 -10.84 -6.11 6.44
N ALA A 69 -11.19 -6.15 5.16
CA ALA A 69 -10.29 -5.77 4.07
C ALA A 69 -11.02 -5.03 2.95
N THR A 70 -10.29 -4.18 2.23
CA THR A 70 -10.80 -3.47 1.05
C THR A 70 -10.07 -3.95 -0.21
N ALA A 71 -10.83 -4.06 -1.29
CA ALA A 71 -10.38 -4.54 -2.60
C ALA A 71 -10.64 -3.51 -3.69
N SER A 72 -9.73 -3.44 -4.67
CA SER A 72 -9.80 -2.49 -5.79
C SER A 72 -10.04 -3.18 -7.14
N SER A 73 -10.32 -4.48 -7.15
CA SER A 73 -10.63 -5.28 -8.33
C SER A 73 -11.38 -6.56 -7.96
N LEU A 74 -11.93 -7.25 -8.96
CA LEU A 74 -12.50 -8.58 -8.79
C LEU A 74 -11.47 -9.56 -8.22
N ALA A 75 -10.24 -9.54 -8.71
CA ALA A 75 -9.19 -10.45 -8.26
C ALA A 75 -8.85 -10.24 -6.77
N GLU A 76 -8.71 -8.98 -6.33
CA GLU A 76 -8.49 -8.68 -4.91
C GLU A 76 -9.72 -9.08 -4.06
N ALA A 77 -10.94 -8.79 -4.51
CA ALA A 77 -12.16 -9.14 -3.79
C ALA A 77 -12.27 -10.66 -3.59
N ARG A 78 -11.97 -11.42 -4.63
CA ARG A 78 -11.94 -12.87 -4.58
C ARG A 78 -10.82 -13.39 -3.65
N LEU A 79 -9.62 -12.82 -3.72
CA LEU A 79 -8.50 -13.20 -2.87
C LEU A 79 -8.84 -12.99 -1.38
N VAL A 80 -9.48 -11.87 -1.03
CA VAL A 80 -9.96 -11.65 0.35
C VAL A 80 -10.99 -12.70 0.74
N TYR A 81 -11.96 -12.98 -0.13
CA TYR A 81 -12.99 -13.96 0.18
C TYR A 81 -12.41 -15.37 0.41
N GLU A 82 -11.45 -15.79 -0.44
CA GLU A 82 -10.84 -17.13 -0.38
C GLU A 82 -9.83 -17.26 0.77
N GLU A 83 -8.95 -16.26 0.99
CA GLU A 83 -7.79 -16.40 1.88
C GLU A 83 -7.94 -15.59 3.19
N TYR A 84 -8.69 -14.49 3.19
CA TYR A 84 -9.02 -13.75 4.41
C TYR A 84 -10.29 -14.28 5.07
N GLY A 85 -11.16 -14.91 4.27
CA GLY A 85 -12.39 -15.59 4.73
C GLY A 85 -13.52 -14.63 5.10
N GLU A 86 -13.57 -13.44 4.45
CA GLU A 86 -14.60 -12.42 4.65
C GLU A 86 -15.00 -11.78 3.33
N LYS A 87 -16.14 -11.06 3.33
CA LYS A 87 -16.51 -10.19 2.20
C LYS A 87 -15.87 -8.84 2.33
N THR A 88 -15.47 -8.24 1.19
CA THR A 88 -14.71 -6.99 1.14
C THR A 88 -15.58 -5.75 1.19
N HIS A 89 -14.94 -4.62 1.55
CA HIS A 89 -15.32 -3.31 1.06
C HIS A 89 -14.68 -3.12 -0.32
N THR A 90 -15.47 -3.00 -1.36
CA THR A 90 -14.94 -2.94 -2.73
C THR A 90 -15.10 -1.55 -3.32
N TYR A 91 -13.98 -0.98 -3.80
CA TYR A 91 -13.98 0.22 -4.60
C TYR A 91 -13.05 0.06 -5.79
N ALA A 92 -13.59 0.27 -6.99
CA ALA A 92 -12.83 0.45 -8.21
C ALA A 92 -13.33 1.69 -8.97
N PRO A 93 -12.45 2.43 -9.67
CA PRO A 93 -12.87 3.59 -10.46
C PRO A 93 -13.88 3.25 -11.54
N VAL A 94 -13.86 2.01 -12.03
CA VAL A 94 -14.79 1.48 -13.03
C VAL A 94 -15.12 0.02 -12.72
N TYR A 95 -16.37 -0.37 -12.94
CA TYR A 95 -16.84 -1.76 -12.89
C TYR A 95 -17.28 -2.20 -14.28
N ALA A 96 -16.77 -3.34 -14.72
CA ALA A 96 -17.20 -3.97 -15.98
C ALA A 96 -18.56 -4.68 -15.78
N PRO A 97 -19.50 -4.57 -16.74
CA PRO A 97 -20.80 -5.21 -16.61
C PRO A 97 -20.73 -6.74 -16.46
N GLU A 98 -19.73 -7.36 -17.06
CA GLU A 98 -19.46 -8.81 -17.02
C GLU A 98 -18.88 -9.29 -15.70
N GLU A 99 -18.28 -8.40 -14.90
CA GLU A 99 -17.64 -8.74 -13.61
C GLU A 99 -18.51 -8.38 -12.40
N ILE A 100 -19.49 -7.48 -12.56
CA ILE A 100 -20.21 -6.89 -11.42
C ILE A 100 -20.91 -7.93 -10.54
N ASP A 101 -21.53 -8.94 -11.13
CA ASP A 101 -22.26 -9.96 -10.38
C ASP A 101 -21.32 -10.79 -9.50
N GLU A 102 -20.12 -11.07 -9.99
CA GLU A 102 -19.09 -11.77 -9.22
C GLU A 102 -18.48 -10.86 -8.15
N ILE A 103 -18.19 -9.59 -8.45
CA ILE A 103 -17.75 -8.59 -7.47
C ILE A 103 -18.73 -8.48 -6.31
N LEU A 104 -20.04 -8.36 -6.60
CA LEU A 104 -21.09 -8.27 -5.58
C LEU A 104 -21.16 -9.52 -4.70
N ARG A 105 -20.88 -10.71 -5.25
CA ARG A 105 -20.82 -11.95 -4.48
C ARG A 105 -19.75 -11.89 -3.37
N TYR A 106 -18.61 -11.25 -3.64
CA TYR A 106 -17.49 -11.16 -2.71
C TYR A 106 -17.50 -9.87 -1.86
N SER A 107 -18.44 -8.95 -2.10
CA SER A 107 -18.51 -7.66 -1.41
C SER A 107 -19.56 -7.64 -0.31
N SER A 108 -19.26 -7.02 0.82
CA SER A 108 -20.19 -6.58 1.84
C SER A 108 -20.62 -5.13 1.62
N HIS A 109 -19.69 -4.32 1.13
CA HIS A 109 -19.87 -2.93 0.74
C HIS A 109 -19.32 -2.70 -0.67
N ILE A 110 -19.99 -1.87 -1.45
CA ILE A 110 -19.51 -1.43 -2.76
C ILE A 110 -19.61 0.08 -2.86
N THR A 111 -18.53 0.72 -3.29
CA THR A 111 -18.46 2.16 -3.49
C THR A 111 -18.40 2.47 -4.98
N PHE A 112 -19.31 3.32 -5.46
CA PHE A 112 -19.38 3.75 -6.85
C PHE A 112 -18.67 5.08 -7.03
N ASN A 113 -17.93 5.20 -8.12
CA ASN A 113 -17.09 6.36 -8.44
C ASN A 113 -17.90 7.52 -9.04
N SER A 114 -19.08 7.27 -9.58
CA SER A 114 -19.95 8.26 -10.21
C SER A 114 -21.43 7.92 -10.10
N LEU A 115 -22.30 8.91 -10.25
CA LEU A 115 -23.75 8.71 -10.28
C LEU A 115 -24.19 7.82 -11.45
N THR A 116 -23.51 7.93 -12.60
CA THR A 116 -23.77 7.09 -13.77
C THR A 116 -23.45 5.62 -13.49
N GLN A 117 -22.33 5.36 -12.80
CA GLN A 117 -21.94 4.01 -12.40
C GLN A 117 -22.95 3.42 -11.41
N TYR A 118 -23.37 4.21 -10.41
CA TYR A 118 -24.40 3.82 -9.46
C TYR A 118 -25.71 3.46 -10.20
N ALA A 119 -26.21 4.34 -11.06
CA ALA A 119 -27.45 4.12 -11.80
C ALA A 119 -27.44 2.82 -12.63
N ARG A 120 -26.26 2.41 -13.13
CA ARG A 120 -26.11 1.16 -13.92
C ARG A 120 -26.20 -0.11 -13.07
N PHE A 121 -25.78 -0.05 -11.83
CA PHE A 121 -25.55 -1.26 -11.03
C PHE A 121 -26.30 -1.29 -9.70
N ALA A 122 -27.01 -0.23 -9.33
CA ALA A 122 -27.74 -0.10 -8.06
C ALA A 122 -28.72 -1.26 -7.83
N GLU A 123 -29.53 -1.60 -8.83
CA GLU A 123 -30.51 -2.69 -8.73
C GLU A 123 -29.84 -4.02 -8.40
N LYS A 124 -28.76 -4.36 -9.08
CA LYS A 124 -27.99 -5.58 -8.82
C LYS A 124 -27.37 -5.58 -7.42
N ALA A 125 -26.79 -4.46 -7.01
CA ALA A 125 -26.17 -4.34 -5.69
C ALA A 125 -27.19 -4.50 -4.56
N HIS A 126 -28.35 -3.87 -4.68
CA HIS A 126 -29.44 -3.98 -3.72
C HIS A 126 -30.02 -5.40 -3.68
N ALA A 127 -30.22 -6.01 -4.85
CA ALA A 127 -30.69 -7.41 -4.93
C ALA A 127 -29.71 -8.40 -4.28
N ALA A 128 -28.41 -8.11 -4.34
CA ALA A 128 -27.36 -8.89 -3.68
C ALA A 128 -27.22 -8.57 -2.17
N GLY A 129 -27.96 -7.59 -1.65
CA GLY A 129 -27.89 -7.15 -0.25
C GLY A 129 -26.56 -6.48 0.13
N VAL A 130 -25.87 -5.88 -0.84
CA VAL A 130 -24.59 -5.20 -0.64
C VAL A 130 -24.83 -3.73 -0.28
N SER A 131 -24.17 -3.25 0.77
CA SER A 131 -24.26 -1.85 1.20
C SER A 131 -23.60 -0.93 0.17
N CYS A 132 -24.34 0.05 -0.34
CA CYS A 132 -23.89 0.93 -1.41
C CYS A 132 -23.38 2.27 -0.90
N GLY A 133 -22.25 2.72 -1.43
CA GLY A 133 -21.69 4.03 -1.17
C GLY A 133 -21.30 4.79 -2.42
N LEU A 134 -21.05 6.08 -2.26
CA LEU A 134 -20.50 6.94 -3.29
C LEU A 134 -19.13 7.44 -2.87
N ARG A 135 -18.17 7.38 -3.76
CA ARG A 135 -16.90 8.10 -3.56
C ARG A 135 -17.13 9.57 -3.88
N VAL A 136 -16.76 10.43 -2.94
CA VAL A 136 -16.82 11.88 -3.09
C VAL A 136 -15.42 12.47 -3.14
N ASN A 137 -15.27 13.55 -3.89
CA ASN A 137 -14.02 14.30 -3.98
C ASN A 137 -14.16 15.61 -3.20
N PRO A 138 -13.43 15.78 -2.08
CA PRO A 138 -13.50 16.99 -1.29
C PRO A 138 -12.78 18.18 -1.93
N GLU A 139 -12.14 18.01 -3.11
CA GLU A 139 -11.32 19.03 -3.80
C GLU A 139 -10.27 19.66 -2.87
N TYR A 140 -9.80 18.87 -1.93
CA TYR A 140 -8.76 19.19 -0.97
C TYR A 140 -7.86 17.99 -0.74
N SER A 141 -6.57 18.20 -0.87
CA SER A 141 -5.53 17.22 -0.51
C SER A 141 -4.24 17.96 -0.18
N THR A 142 -3.45 17.40 0.73
CA THR A 142 -2.10 17.87 1.06
C THR A 142 -1.02 17.14 0.26
N VAL A 143 -1.41 16.24 -0.64
CA VAL A 143 -0.49 15.47 -1.49
C VAL A 143 0.11 16.36 -2.55
N GLU A 144 1.43 16.53 -2.53
CA GLU A 144 2.16 17.42 -3.45
C GLU A 144 2.41 16.79 -4.82
N THR A 145 2.56 15.47 -4.89
CA THR A 145 2.84 14.74 -6.14
C THR A 145 1.55 14.50 -6.92
N ASP A 146 1.41 15.13 -8.08
CA ASP A 146 0.20 15.07 -8.92
C ASP A 146 -0.29 13.64 -9.21
N LEU A 147 0.65 12.71 -9.45
CA LEU A 147 0.34 11.29 -9.70
C LEU A 147 -0.45 10.64 -8.55
N TYR A 148 -0.23 11.10 -7.32
CA TYR A 148 -0.83 10.55 -6.09
C TYR A 148 -1.87 11.48 -5.47
N ASN A 149 -2.14 12.65 -6.08
CA ASN A 149 -3.18 13.57 -5.61
C ASN A 149 -4.54 13.20 -6.21
N PRO A 150 -5.43 12.51 -5.46
CA PRO A 150 -6.73 12.09 -6.00
C PRO A 150 -7.74 13.24 -6.11
N CYS A 151 -7.40 14.41 -5.58
CA CYS A 151 -8.24 15.60 -5.57
C CYS A 151 -7.74 16.71 -6.52
N ASP A 152 -6.75 16.40 -7.36
CA ASP A 152 -6.27 17.34 -8.36
C ASP A 152 -7.36 17.74 -9.37
N ARG A 153 -7.20 18.92 -9.94
CA ARG A 153 -8.16 19.45 -10.94
C ARG A 153 -8.26 18.49 -12.14
N GLY A 154 -9.46 18.03 -12.41
CA GLY A 154 -9.72 17.05 -13.48
C GLY A 154 -9.49 15.60 -13.06
N SER A 155 -9.30 15.33 -11.76
CA SER A 155 -9.25 13.96 -11.25
C SER A 155 -10.49 13.17 -11.65
N ARG A 156 -10.27 11.93 -12.12
CA ARG A 156 -11.34 11.00 -12.46
C ARG A 156 -11.98 10.31 -11.25
N LEU A 157 -11.55 10.65 -10.03
CA LEU A 157 -11.86 9.91 -8.81
C LEU A 157 -12.84 10.68 -7.92
N GLY A 158 -14.05 10.13 -7.82
CA GLY A 158 -15.10 10.63 -6.94
C GLY A 158 -15.95 11.75 -7.56
N ILE A 159 -17.08 11.99 -6.93
CA ILE A 159 -18.14 12.92 -7.33
C ILE A 159 -17.86 14.27 -6.67
N LEU A 160 -17.95 15.35 -7.43
CA LEU A 160 -17.81 16.71 -6.92
C LEU A 160 -19.08 17.15 -6.18
N ALA A 161 -18.96 18.10 -5.25
CA ALA A 161 -20.08 18.57 -4.44
C ALA A 161 -21.20 19.22 -5.28
N GLU A 162 -20.83 19.86 -6.39
CA GLU A 162 -21.78 20.46 -7.33
C GLU A 162 -22.55 19.41 -8.16
N GLU A 163 -22.01 18.23 -8.36
CA GLU A 163 -22.66 17.12 -9.05
C GLU A 163 -23.64 16.36 -8.14
N LEU A 164 -23.41 16.36 -6.81
CA LEU A 164 -24.22 15.66 -5.81
C LEU A 164 -25.21 16.61 -5.15
N THR A 165 -26.30 16.93 -5.84
CA THR A 165 -27.33 17.84 -5.30
C THR A 165 -28.25 17.16 -4.29
N ALA A 166 -28.50 15.86 -4.44
CA ALA A 166 -29.26 15.01 -3.55
C ALA A 166 -28.63 13.62 -3.48
N LEU A 167 -28.77 12.95 -2.34
CA LEU A 167 -28.30 11.57 -2.19
C LEU A 167 -29.28 10.65 -2.93
N PRO A 168 -28.82 9.80 -3.87
CA PRO A 168 -29.69 8.81 -4.51
C PRO A 168 -30.26 7.82 -3.48
N GLU A 169 -31.48 7.34 -3.73
CA GLU A 169 -32.11 6.32 -2.91
C GLU A 169 -31.23 5.05 -2.84
N GLY A 170 -31.12 4.46 -1.65
CA GLY A 170 -30.37 3.21 -1.43
C GLY A 170 -28.85 3.43 -1.23
N ILE A 171 -28.38 4.64 -1.10
CA ILE A 171 -27.01 4.93 -0.67
C ILE A 171 -26.96 4.89 0.86
N ASP A 172 -26.10 4.02 1.38
CA ASP A 172 -25.85 3.83 2.81
C ASP A 172 -24.64 4.63 3.31
N GLY A 173 -23.72 5.04 2.46
CA GLY A 173 -22.51 5.69 2.91
C GLY A 173 -21.81 6.56 1.89
N LEU A 174 -20.84 7.32 2.39
CA LEU A 174 -19.89 8.07 1.57
C LEU A 174 -18.47 7.58 1.84
N HIS A 175 -17.65 7.67 0.82
CA HIS A 175 -16.22 7.35 0.86
C HIS A 175 -15.41 8.49 0.25
N PHE A 176 -14.34 8.88 0.90
CA PHE A 176 -13.33 9.72 0.32
C PHE A 176 -11.94 9.10 0.49
N HIS A 177 -11.03 9.40 -0.40
CA HIS A 177 -9.61 9.01 -0.25
C HIS A 177 -8.79 10.15 -0.85
N ALA A 178 -8.26 11.00 0.03
CA ALA A 178 -7.58 12.26 -0.29
C ALA A 178 -6.17 12.35 0.31
N LEU A 179 -5.76 11.30 1.05
CA LEU A 179 -4.51 11.25 1.80
C LEU A 179 -3.55 10.23 1.17
N CYS A 180 -2.25 10.51 1.25
CA CYS A 180 -1.17 9.60 0.90
C CYS A 180 0.01 9.85 1.83
N GLU A 181 0.42 8.84 2.62
CA GLU A 181 1.49 8.94 3.63
C GLU A 181 1.38 10.18 4.53
N SER A 182 0.15 10.48 4.91
CA SER A 182 -0.25 11.74 5.54
C SER A 182 -0.22 11.66 7.07
N ARG A 183 -0.11 12.83 7.71
CA ARG A 183 -0.13 13.02 9.15
C ARG A 183 -1.57 13.23 9.68
N PRO A 184 -1.80 13.17 11.01
CA PRO A 184 -3.12 13.39 11.58
C PRO A 184 -3.75 14.75 11.24
N ASP A 185 -2.95 15.82 11.18
CA ASP A 185 -3.45 17.16 10.81
C ASP A 185 -3.99 17.21 9.38
N ASP A 186 -3.42 16.41 8.46
CA ASP A 186 -3.94 16.30 7.10
C ASP A 186 -5.35 15.71 7.08
N LEU A 187 -5.59 14.68 7.93
CA LEU A 187 -6.94 14.14 8.11
C LEU A 187 -7.89 15.19 8.68
N ARG A 188 -7.48 15.96 9.70
CA ARG A 188 -8.33 17.01 10.29
C ARG A 188 -8.78 18.01 9.23
N ASN A 189 -7.83 18.50 8.44
CA ASN A 189 -8.11 19.48 7.39
C ASN A 189 -8.99 18.89 6.29
N THR A 190 -8.72 17.64 5.89
CA THR A 190 -9.53 16.92 4.90
C THR A 190 -10.96 16.70 5.41
N LEU A 191 -11.14 16.33 6.68
CA LEU A 191 -12.47 16.19 7.30
C LEU A 191 -13.23 17.51 7.30
N ALA A 192 -12.59 18.64 7.58
CA ALA A 192 -13.23 19.96 7.50
C ALA A 192 -13.74 20.24 6.08
N ALA A 193 -12.96 19.95 5.04
CA ALA A 193 -13.39 20.10 3.65
C ALA A 193 -14.54 19.15 3.28
N VAL A 194 -14.51 17.90 3.78
CA VAL A 194 -15.61 16.94 3.58
C VAL A 194 -16.88 17.38 4.31
N GLU A 195 -16.79 17.87 5.54
CA GLU A 195 -17.91 18.39 6.30
C GLU A 195 -18.54 19.61 5.58
N GLU A 196 -17.73 20.55 5.12
CA GLU A 196 -18.21 21.74 4.40
C GLU A 196 -18.98 21.36 3.12
N ARG A 197 -18.46 20.44 2.34
CA ARG A 197 -19.00 20.11 1.00
C ARG A 197 -20.11 19.07 1.04
N PHE A 198 -19.99 18.06 1.91
CA PHE A 198 -20.86 16.88 1.94
C PHE A 198 -21.57 16.66 3.26
N GLY A 199 -21.31 17.46 4.31
CA GLY A 199 -21.90 17.29 5.65
C GLY A 199 -23.42 17.29 5.68
N LYS A 200 -24.08 17.98 4.72
CA LYS A 200 -25.55 17.96 4.55
C LYS A 200 -26.13 16.54 4.33
N PHE A 201 -25.30 15.59 3.91
CA PHE A 201 -25.71 14.20 3.68
C PHE A 201 -25.46 13.28 4.87
N PHE A 202 -24.65 13.69 5.86
CA PHE A 202 -24.30 12.86 7.00
C PHE A 202 -25.50 12.31 7.77
N PRO A 203 -26.58 13.10 7.99
CA PRO A 203 -27.79 12.56 8.65
C PRO A 203 -28.51 11.45 7.88
N GLN A 204 -28.20 11.27 6.61
CA GLN A 204 -28.87 10.32 5.70
C GLN A 204 -28.08 9.02 5.48
N ILE A 205 -26.83 8.96 5.94
CA ILE A 205 -25.94 7.82 5.71
C ILE A 205 -25.64 7.08 7.01
N LYS A 206 -25.22 5.83 6.89
CA LYS A 206 -24.90 4.93 8.00
C LYS A 206 -23.39 4.85 8.28
N TRP A 207 -22.56 5.07 7.26
CA TRP A 207 -21.11 4.98 7.37
C TRP A 207 -20.39 6.05 6.54
N LEU A 208 -19.23 6.46 7.06
CA LEU A 208 -18.28 7.31 6.35
C LEU A 208 -16.93 6.59 6.29
N ASN A 209 -16.50 6.26 5.08
CA ASN A 209 -15.19 5.68 4.82
C ASN A 209 -14.21 6.80 4.45
N MET A 210 -13.19 6.96 5.27
CA MET A 210 -12.18 8.02 5.16
C MET A 210 -10.98 7.61 4.29
N GLY A 211 -11.04 6.43 3.67
CA GLY A 211 -9.98 5.91 2.81
C GLY A 211 -8.69 5.56 3.55
N GLY A 212 -7.62 5.46 2.78
CA GLY A 212 -6.28 5.19 3.27
C GLY A 212 -5.40 6.45 3.37
N GLY A 213 -4.09 6.22 3.44
CA GLY A 213 -3.08 7.29 3.56
C GLY A 213 -2.71 7.63 5.01
N HIS A 214 -3.33 7.00 5.99
CA HIS A 214 -3.02 7.14 7.42
C HIS A 214 -1.78 6.30 7.77
N LEU A 215 -0.60 6.91 7.77
CA LEU A 215 0.67 6.20 7.99
C LEU A 215 0.97 6.06 9.49
N MET A 216 0.01 5.55 10.26
CA MET A 216 0.04 5.51 11.73
C MET A 216 1.16 4.68 12.34
N THR A 217 1.85 3.85 11.56
CA THR A 217 2.98 3.03 12.00
C THR A 217 4.33 3.64 11.66
N HIS A 218 4.36 4.81 11.03
CA HIS A 218 5.59 5.58 10.84
C HIS A 218 6.09 6.11 12.18
N LYS A 219 7.42 6.09 12.41
CA LYS A 219 8.05 6.45 13.70
C LYS A 219 7.73 7.87 14.18
N ASP A 220 7.47 8.80 13.25
CA ASP A 220 7.20 10.21 13.55
C ASP A 220 5.70 10.55 13.46
N TYR A 221 4.82 9.53 13.45
CA TYR A 221 3.37 9.72 13.42
C TYR A 221 2.81 9.86 14.84
N ASP A 222 1.89 10.81 15.04
CA ASP A 222 1.20 11.03 16.31
C ASP A 222 -0.14 10.26 16.34
N GLU A 223 -0.11 9.03 16.86
CA GLU A 223 -1.30 8.19 16.96
C GLU A 223 -2.32 8.75 17.98
N ASP A 224 -1.86 9.46 19.02
CA ASP A 224 -2.74 10.03 20.03
C ASP A 224 -3.55 11.18 19.44
N GLU A 225 -2.92 11.96 18.55
CA GLU A 225 -3.63 12.99 17.80
C GLU A 225 -4.65 12.40 16.81
N LEU A 226 -4.30 11.30 16.09
CA LEU A 226 -5.26 10.59 15.25
C LEU A 226 -6.48 10.13 16.07
N ILE A 227 -6.23 9.50 17.21
CA ILE A 227 -7.28 9.03 18.13
C ILE A 227 -8.18 10.20 18.57
N ARG A 228 -7.60 11.34 18.90
CA ARG A 228 -8.34 12.55 19.29
C ARG A 228 -9.24 13.05 18.15
N ILE A 229 -8.71 13.15 16.94
CA ILE A 229 -9.49 13.61 15.77
C ILE A 229 -10.68 12.68 15.50
N LEU A 230 -10.45 11.37 15.50
CA LEU A 230 -11.50 10.37 15.24
C LEU A 230 -12.58 10.41 16.32
N ASN A 231 -12.21 10.51 17.60
CA ASN A 231 -13.17 10.58 18.70
C ASN A 231 -13.95 11.89 18.70
N GLU A 232 -13.33 13.02 18.39
CA GLU A 232 -14.01 14.32 18.25
C GLU A 232 -15.01 14.30 17.08
N PHE A 233 -14.63 13.68 15.95
CA PHE A 233 -15.53 13.54 14.81
C PHE A 233 -16.70 12.58 15.14
N GLN A 234 -16.42 11.44 15.77
CA GLN A 234 -17.44 10.49 16.20
C GLN A 234 -18.43 11.11 17.19
N ALA A 235 -17.97 11.97 18.10
CA ALA A 235 -18.82 12.67 19.04
C ALA A 235 -19.81 13.64 18.37
N ARG A 236 -19.41 14.25 17.23
CA ARG A 236 -20.30 15.10 16.42
C ARG A 236 -21.32 14.28 15.61
N TYR A 237 -20.94 13.09 15.17
CA TYR A 237 -21.74 12.22 14.33
C TYR A 237 -21.85 10.79 14.90
N PRO A 238 -22.50 10.62 16.07
CA PRO A 238 -22.48 9.35 16.82
C PRO A 238 -23.19 8.19 16.12
N HIS A 239 -24.00 8.47 15.10
CA HIS A 239 -24.71 7.44 14.31
C HIS A 239 -23.88 6.90 13.14
N LEU A 240 -22.77 7.57 12.79
CA LEU A 240 -21.91 7.13 11.67
C LEU A 240 -20.94 6.05 12.13
N ARG A 241 -20.86 4.98 11.37
CA ARG A 241 -19.69 4.08 11.42
C ARG A 241 -18.54 4.72 10.64
N LEU A 242 -17.42 4.93 11.31
CA LEU A 242 -16.22 5.46 10.69
C LEU A 242 -15.34 4.31 10.22
N ILE A 243 -14.80 4.38 9.00
CA ILE A 243 -13.97 3.35 8.40
C ILE A 243 -12.68 3.98 7.90
N LEU A 244 -11.55 3.37 8.22
CA LEU A 244 -10.23 3.71 7.69
C LEU A 244 -9.68 2.54 6.87
N GLU A 245 -9.04 2.83 5.74
CA GLU A 245 -8.45 1.84 4.82
C GLU A 245 -6.92 1.98 4.72
N PRO A 246 -6.15 1.97 5.83
CA PRO A 246 -4.70 2.02 5.71
C PRO A 246 -4.19 0.78 4.97
N GLY A 247 -3.27 1.00 4.05
CA GLY A 247 -2.57 -0.07 3.34
C GLY A 247 -1.13 -0.19 3.83
N SER A 248 -0.29 0.77 3.46
CA SER A 248 1.13 0.81 3.84
C SER A 248 1.35 0.67 5.35
N ALA A 249 0.50 1.28 6.18
CA ALA A 249 0.66 1.25 7.63
C ALA A 249 0.71 -0.18 8.21
N PHE A 250 0.05 -1.15 7.61
CA PHE A 250 0.15 -2.54 8.05
C PHE A 250 1.55 -3.13 7.85
N THR A 251 2.18 -2.82 6.72
CA THR A 251 3.45 -3.42 6.31
C THR A 251 4.58 -2.41 6.13
N TRP A 252 4.42 -1.18 6.64
CA TRP A 252 5.45 -0.16 6.64
C TRP A 252 6.68 -0.61 7.40
N ASP A 253 7.83 -0.59 6.71
CA ASP A 253 9.12 -0.96 7.29
C ASP A 253 9.08 -2.33 8.01
N THR A 254 8.52 -3.33 7.32
CA THR A 254 8.41 -4.69 7.84
C THR A 254 9.24 -5.71 7.08
N GLY A 255 10.04 -5.29 6.12
CA GLY A 255 10.90 -6.20 5.39
C GLY A 255 11.69 -5.54 4.27
N CYS A 256 12.37 -6.37 3.52
CA CYS A 256 13.41 -5.97 2.58
C CYS A 256 13.27 -6.67 1.23
N LEU A 257 13.90 -6.09 0.20
CA LEU A 257 14.29 -6.80 -1.02
C LEU A 257 15.78 -7.12 -0.94
N VAL A 258 16.12 -8.40 -0.98
CA VAL A 258 17.50 -8.88 -1.02
C VAL A 258 17.90 -9.11 -2.45
N ALA A 259 18.94 -8.42 -2.91
CA ALA A 259 19.57 -8.57 -4.22
C ALA A 259 21.02 -9.07 -4.10
N THR A 260 21.63 -9.44 -5.20
CA THR A 260 23.05 -9.82 -5.28
C THR A 260 23.74 -8.98 -6.35
N VAL A 261 24.99 -8.58 -6.08
CA VAL A 261 25.87 -7.96 -7.06
C VAL A 261 26.36 -9.04 -8.02
N GLU A 262 25.96 -8.97 -9.30
CA GLU A 262 26.34 -9.93 -10.33
C GLU A 262 27.58 -9.45 -11.13
N ASP A 263 27.75 -8.12 -11.25
CA ASP A 263 28.89 -7.52 -11.96
C ASP A 263 29.16 -6.10 -11.47
N LYS A 264 30.34 -5.59 -11.80
CA LYS A 264 30.76 -4.21 -11.54
C LYS A 264 31.26 -3.57 -12.84
N VAL A 265 30.72 -2.42 -13.21
CA VAL A 265 31.18 -1.68 -14.39
C VAL A 265 31.57 -0.25 -14.03
N CYS A 266 32.54 0.31 -14.73
CA CYS A 266 32.94 1.69 -14.57
C CYS A 266 33.04 2.36 -15.94
N HIS A 267 32.10 3.25 -16.25
CA HIS A 267 32.08 3.97 -17.51
C HIS A 267 31.97 5.49 -17.26
N GLY A 268 32.86 6.26 -17.89
CA GLY A 268 32.83 7.72 -17.75
C GLY A 268 33.00 8.22 -16.31
N GLY A 269 33.68 7.46 -15.45
CA GLY A 269 33.86 7.79 -14.02
C GLY A 269 32.67 7.42 -13.12
N VAL A 270 31.64 6.76 -13.65
CA VAL A 270 30.51 6.25 -12.90
C VAL A 270 30.73 4.77 -12.58
N ASN A 271 30.86 4.44 -11.30
CA ASN A 271 30.90 3.03 -10.85
C ASN A 271 29.46 2.53 -10.67
N THR A 272 29.13 1.40 -11.28
CA THR A 272 27.82 0.77 -11.21
C THR A 272 27.92 -0.65 -10.73
N LEU A 273 27.10 -1.03 -9.74
CA LEU A 273 26.86 -2.40 -9.34
C LEU A 273 25.69 -2.94 -10.17
N MET A 274 25.94 -3.99 -10.94
CA MET A 274 24.87 -4.67 -11.69
C MET A 274 24.24 -5.74 -10.80
N LEU A 275 22.96 -5.57 -10.49
CA LEU A 275 22.23 -6.39 -9.54
C LEU A 275 21.36 -7.44 -10.27
N ASN A 276 21.01 -8.54 -9.59
CA ASN A 276 20.05 -9.53 -10.09
C ASN A 276 18.57 -9.11 -9.88
N VAL A 277 18.31 -7.83 -9.66
CA VAL A 277 16.99 -7.21 -9.63
C VAL A 277 16.92 -6.12 -10.69
N SER A 278 15.71 -5.66 -10.99
CA SER A 278 15.46 -4.53 -11.89
C SER A 278 14.64 -3.47 -11.16
N PHE A 279 15.04 -2.21 -11.24
CA PHE A 279 14.24 -1.11 -10.70
C PHE A 279 12.90 -0.99 -11.43
N ALA A 280 12.93 -1.09 -12.76
CA ALA A 280 11.72 -1.00 -13.58
C ALA A 280 10.75 -2.18 -13.37
N CYS A 281 11.27 -3.37 -13.07
CA CYS A 281 10.46 -4.59 -12.90
C CYS A 281 10.06 -4.84 -11.44
N HIS A 282 10.96 -4.57 -10.49
CA HIS A 282 10.81 -5.02 -9.10
C HIS A 282 10.69 -3.87 -8.10
N MET A 283 11.07 -2.67 -8.47
CA MET A 283 10.97 -1.46 -7.63
C MET A 283 10.40 -0.28 -8.42
N PRO A 284 9.32 -0.45 -9.23
CA PRO A 284 8.81 0.64 -10.07
C PRO A 284 8.34 1.83 -9.24
N ASP A 285 7.94 1.62 -7.99
CA ASP A 285 7.50 2.67 -7.09
C ASP A 285 8.63 3.69 -6.79
N CYS A 286 9.89 3.23 -6.73
CA CYS A 286 11.05 4.14 -6.64
C CYS A 286 11.16 5.10 -7.83
N LEU A 287 10.73 4.66 -9.02
CA LEU A 287 10.74 5.47 -10.24
C LEU A 287 9.50 6.36 -10.37
N GLU A 288 8.34 5.85 -9.96
CA GLU A 288 7.05 6.54 -10.04
C GLU A 288 6.89 7.62 -8.95
N MET A 289 7.32 7.31 -7.72
CA MET A 289 7.31 8.22 -6.56
C MET A 289 8.61 9.02 -6.38
N PRO A 290 9.52 8.99 -7.30
CA PRO A 290 10.97 9.26 -7.28
C PRO A 290 11.57 9.40 -5.88
N TYR A 291 11.58 8.31 -5.11
CA TYR A 291 12.25 8.26 -3.82
C TYR A 291 13.47 7.34 -3.88
N LYS A 292 14.50 7.68 -3.10
CA LYS A 292 15.72 6.89 -3.00
C LYS A 292 15.55 5.85 -1.89
N PRO A 293 15.56 4.54 -2.21
CA PRO A 293 15.43 3.51 -1.19
C PRO A 293 16.63 3.47 -0.26
N VAL A 294 16.41 3.12 1.00
CA VAL A 294 17.49 2.88 1.96
C VAL A 294 18.12 1.53 1.66
N ILE A 295 19.45 1.52 1.53
CA ILE A 295 20.25 0.30 1.42
C ILE A 295 21.05 0.12 2.72
N LEU A 296 21.00 -1.06 3.32
CA LEU A 296 21.70 -1.33 4.58
C LEU A 296 23.22 -1.22 4.39
N GLY A 297 23.89 -0.59 5.34
CA GLY A 297 25.35 -0.37 5.32
C GLY A 297 25.80 0.65 4.28
N THR A 298 24.90 1.59 3.93
CA THR A 298 25.21 2.71 3.02
C THR A 298 24.62 4.02 3.53
N HIS A 299 25.13 5.11 2.97
CA HIS A 299 24.65 6.48 3.21
C HIS A 299 24.67 7.32 1.94
N GLU A 300 24.14 8.56 2.03
CA GLU A 300 24.25 9.55 0.96
C GLU A 300 25.71 9.93 0.75
N PRO A 301 26.23 9.87 -0.51
CA PRO A 301 27.63 10.13 -0.76
C PRO A 301 28.03 11.58 -0.42
N GLU A 302 29.05 11.75 0.39
CA GLU A 302 29.69 13.04 0.65
C GLU A 302 30.70 13.42 -0.42
N ALA A 303 31.23 14.66 -0.34
CA ALA A 303 32.21 15.14 -1.29
C ALA A 303 33.52 14.33 -1.17
N GLY A 304 33.97 13.73 -2.26
CA GLY A 304 35.22 12.93 -2.31
C GLY A 304 35.06 11.46 -2.01
N GLU A 305 33.87 11.00 -1.59
CA GLU A 305 33.62 9.59 -1.40
C GLU A 305 33.42 8.84 -2.72
N LYS A 306 33.77 7.58 -2.73
CA LYS A 306 33.52 6.68 -3.86
C LYS A 306 32.02 6.35 -3.90
N ARG A 307 31.42 6.61 -5.07
CA ARG A 307 29.99 6.45 -5.31
C ARG A 307 29.74 5.20 -6.11
N TRP A 308 28.66 4.50 -5.77
CA TRP A 308 28.19 3.31 -6.44
C TRP A 308 26.74 3.48 -6.85
N ARG A 309 26.50 3.45 -8.16
CA ARG A 309 25.16 3.42 -8.74
C ARG A 309 24.62 2.00 -8.68
N MET A 310 23.34 1.84 -8.40
CA MET A 310 22.66 0.55 -8.49
C MET A 310 22.04 0.39 -9.87
N GLY A 311 22.52 -0.57 -10.65
CA GLY A 311 22.01 -0.93 -11.97
C GLY A 311 21.18 -2.21 -11.93
N GLY A 312 20.07 -2.21 -12.66
CA GLY A 312 19.19 -3.38 -12.78
C GLY A 312 19.61 -4.32 -13.90
N ASN A 313 18.94 -5.47 -14.01
CA ASN A 313 19.23 -6.56 -14.95
C ASN A 313 18.32 -6.59 -16.19
N SER A 314 17.46 -5.58 -16.39
CA SER A 314 16.70 -5.47 -17.65
C SER A 314 17.49 -4.73 -18.72
N CYS A 315 17.06 -4.87 -20.00
CA CYS A 315 17.68 -4.15 -21.11
C CYS A 315 17.20 -2.70 -21.26
N LEU A 316 16.39 -2.19 -20.32
CA LEU A 316 16.00 -0.79 -20.32
C LEU A 316 17.20 0.08 -19.94
N ALA A 317 17.58 1.03 -20.79
CA ALA A 317 18.74 1.90 -20.53
C ALA A 317 18.63 2.69 -19.20
N GLY A 318 17.43 3.02 -18.78
CA GLY A 318 17.13 3.72 -17.51
C GLY A 318 16.92 2.79 -16.30
N ASP A 319 17.22 1.50 -16.41
CA ASP A 319 17.06 0.54 -15.31
C ASP A 319 18.18 0.66 -14.28
N TYR A 320 18.27 1.80 -13.65
CA TYR A 320 19.17 2.09 -12.55
C TYR A 320 18.57 3.15 -11.63
N TYR A 321 19.10 3.26 -10.42
CA TYR A 321 18.71 4.31 -9.48
C TYR A 321 19.88 4.76 -8.62
N GLY A 322 19.87 6.05 -8.27
CA GLY A 322 20.69 6.69 -7.24
C GLY A 322 22.19 6.38 -7.27
N ASP A 323 22.88 7.00 -6.37
CA ASP A 323 24.29 6.71 -6.05
C ASP A 323 24.40 6.62 -4.52
N TRP A 324 25.15 5.64 -3.99
CA TRP A 324 25.39 5.41 -2.56
C TRP A 324 26.87 5.34 -2.25
N ALA A 325 27.26 5.74 -1.05
CA ALA A 325 28.56 5.42 -0.46
C ALA A 325 28.37 4.29 0.57
N PHE A 326 29.31 3.34 0.59
CA PHE A 326 29.29 2.25 1.56
C PHE A 326 29.99 2.66 2.85
N ASP A 327 29.42 2.30 3.99
CA ASP A 327 29.94 2.66 5.30
C ASP A 327 31.41 2.20 5.47
N GLY A 328 32.22 3.08 6.08
CA GLY A 328 33.65 2.87 6.24
C GLY A 328 34.46 2.92 4.95
N GLY A 329 33.88 3.41 3.84
CA GLY A 329 34.56 3.51 2.54
C GLY A 329 34.86 2.18 1.88
N ARG A 330 34.18 1.10 2.31
CA ARG A 330 34.38 -0.24 1.74
C ARG A 330 33.90 -0.31 0.29
N GLU A 331 34.45 -1.22 -0.45
CA GLU A 331 34.03 -1.53 -1.81
C GLU A 331 33.25 -2.84 -1.84
N PRO A 332 32.02 -2.83 -2.39
CA PRO A 332 31.23 -4.06 -2.52
C PRO A 332 31.84 -5.02 -3.52
N GLU A 333 31.69 -6.31 -3.30
CA GLU A 333 32.21 -7.37 -4.16
C GLU A 333 31.13 -8.08 -4.96
N VAL A 334 31.49 -8.68 -6.10
CA VAL A 334 30.60 -9.59 -6.86
C VAL A 334 30.24 -10.76 -5.97
N GLY A 335 28.95 -11.12 -5.95
CA GLY A 335 28.39 -12.13 -5.06
C GLY A 335 27.89 -11.58 -3.72
N GLU A 336 28.19 -10.31 -3.39
CA GLU A 336 27.73 -9.68 -2.17
C GLU A 336 26.22 -9.34 -2.24
N LYS A 337 25.52 -9.49 -1.11
CA LYS A 337 24.11 -9.12 -1.01
C LYS A 337 23.94 -7.63 -0.77
N ILE A 338 23.00 -7.05 -1.50
CA ILE A 338 22.50 -5.70 -1.33
C ILE A 338 21.08 -5.80 -0.78
N VAL A 339 20.81 -5.13 0.33
CA VAL A 339 19.53 -5.22 1.04
C VAL A 339 18.83 -3.86 0.99
N PHE A 340 17.77 -3.79 0.19
CA PHE A 340 16.88 -2.63 0.12
C PHE A 340 15.83 -2.74 1.21
N ARG A 341 15.78 -1.75 2.10
CA ARG A 341 14.82 -1.68 3.21
C ARG A 341 13.46 -1.21 2.73
N ASP A 342 12.41 -1.64 3.44
CA ASP A 342 11.02 -1.20 3.26
C ASP A 342 10.43 -1.52 1.88
N MET A 343 10.62 -2.76 1.41
CA MET A 343 10.21 -3.21 0.08
C MET A 343 8.98 -4.13 0.08
N ILE A 344 8.20 -4.18 1.18
CA ILE A 344 7.07 -5.12 1.30
C ILE A 344 5.73 -4.49 0.90
N HIS A 345 5.53 -3.18 1.06
CA HIS A 345 4.33 -2.51 0.60
C HIS A 345 4.53 -1.85 -0.78
N TYR A 346 3.47 -1.70 -1.55
CA TYR A 346 3.43 -1.18 -2.93
C TYR A 346 4.46 -1.79 -3.88
N THR A 347 5.73 -1.84 -3.53
CA THR A 347 6.83 -2.37 -4.34
C THR A 347 6.54 -3.80 -4.81
N MET A 348 6.25 -4.71 -3.88
CA MET A 348 6.01 -6.13 -4.19
C MET A 348 4.74 -6.36 -5.04
N VAL A 349 3.72 -5.54 -4.91
CA VAL A 349 2.44 -5.69 -5.65
C VAL A 349 2.46 -5.05 -7.04
N LYS A 350 3.47 -4.23 -7.36
CA LYS A 350 3.58 -3.50 -8.64
C LYS A 350 4.57 -4.14 -9.61
N THR A 351 5.06 -5.34 -9.34
CA THR A 351 6.11 -6.00 -10.13
C THR A 351 5.67 -6.39 -11.53
N THR A 352 6.62 -6.37 -12.47
CA THR A 352 6.46 -6.82 -13.85
C THR A 352 7.53 -7.83 -14.23
N MET A 353 7.38 -8.49 -15.38
CA MET A 353 8.37 -9.41 -15.96
C MET A 353 8.85 -8.90 -17.32
N PHE A 354 9.13 -7.61 -17.45
CA PHE A 354 9.69 -7.05 -18.67
C PHE A 354 11.04 -7.75 -18.99
N ASN A 355 11.33 -7.98 -20.25
CA ASN A 355 12.46 -8.80 -20.77
C ASN A 355 12.49 -10.27 -20.27
N GLY A 356 11.43 -10.77 -19.65
CA GLY A 356 11.44 -12.09 -19.01
C GLY A 356 12.22 -12.14 -17.69
N VAL A 357 12.54 -10.98 -17.11
CA VAL A 357 13.17 -10.92 -15.78
C VAL A 357 12.24 -11.56 -14.76
N THR A 358 12.74 -12.58 -14.08
CA THR A 358 11.94 -13.35 -13.12
C THR A 358 11.64 -12.52 -11.88
N HIS A 359 10.39 -12.59 -11.40
CA HIS A 359 10.04 -11.97 -10.12
C HIS A 359 10.93 -12.47 -8.98
N PRO A 360 11.33 -11.58 -8.05
CA PRO A 360 11.96 -11.99 -6.79
C PRO A 360 11.07 -12.99 -6.05
N SER A 361 11.68 -13.98 -5.43
CA SER A 361 10.98 -14.90 -4.53
C SER A 361 10.30 -14.13 -3.41
N ILE A 362 9.36 -14.77 -2.72
CA ILE A 362 8.69 -14.19 -1.54
C ILE A 362 8.99 -15.10 -0.35
N GLY A 363 9.44 -14.51 0.74
CA GLY A 363 9.77 -15.22 1.97
C GLY A 363 9.31 -14.50 3.23
N ILE A 364 9.37 -15.22 4.33
CA ILE A 364 9.09 -14.71 5.67
C ILE A 364 10.28 -15.07 6.55
N TRP A 365 10.73 -14.10 7.33
CA TRP A 365 11.71 -14.28 8.40
C TRP A 365 11.02 -14.23 9.76
N ASN A 366 11.28 -15.24 10.57
CA ASN A 366 10.85 -15.29 11.96
C ASN A 366 12.09 -15.35 12.85
N PRO A 367 12.20 -14.52 13.92
CA PRO A 367 13.38 -14.49 14.79
C PRO A 367 13.69 -15.83 15.47
N GLN A 368 12.70 -16.69 15.69
CA GLN A 368 12.85 -17.97 16.37
C GLN A 368 13.10 -19.14 15.41
N THR A 369 12.48 -19.12 14.23
CA THR A 369 12.52 -20.25 13.27
C THR A 369 13.33 -19.99 12.01
N GLY A 370 13.80 -18.76 11.81
CA GLY A 370 14.59 -18.36 10.65
C GLY A 370 13.76 -18.11 9.39
N PHE A 371 14.41 -18.22 8.22
CA PHE A 371 13.81 -17.96 6.91
C PHE A 371 12.90 -19.10 6.45
N ARG A 372 11.73 -18.74 5.91
CA ARG A 372 10.79 -19.65 5.24
C ARG A 372 10.43 -19.11 3.86
N LEU A 373 10.70 -19.88 2.82
CA LEU A 373 10.27 -19.55 1.45
C LEU A 373 8.75 -19.73 1.34
N VAL A 374 8.07 -18.72 0.80
CA VAL A 374 6.61 -18.71 0.57
C VAL A 374 6.30 -19.01 -0.89
N ARG A 375 6.97 -18.28 -1.81
CA ARG A 375 6.78 -18.43 -3.25
C ARG A 375 8.10 -18.27 -3.98
N GLN A 376 8.32 -19.13 -4.95
CA GLN A 376 9.38 -18.98 -5.95
C GLN A 376 8.75 -18.88 -7.33
N PHE A 377 9.26 -17.98 -8.15
CA PHE A 377 8.82 -17.77 -9.51
C PHE A 377 9.84 -18.39 -10.50
N GLY A 378 9.36 -18.72 -11.69
CA GLY A 378 10.19 -19.35 -12.72
C GLY A 378 9.68 -19.06 -14.13
N TYR A 379 10.24 -19.80 -15.10
CA TYR A 379 9.93 -19.64 -16.52
C TYR A 379 8.43 -19.79 -16.84
N GLU A 380 7.72 -20.68 -16.15
CA GLU A 380 6.30 -20.93 -16.42
C GLU A 380 5.43 -19.72 -16.04
N ASP A 381 5.81 -18.94 -15.01
CA ASP A 381 5.12 -17.71 -14.64
C ASP A 381 5.20 -16.66 -15.77
N TYR A 382 6.36 -16.57 -16.43
CA TYR A 382 6.54 -15.69 -17.59
C TYR A 382 5.80 -16.21 -18.82
N LYS A 383 6.02 -17.48 -19.18
CA LYS A 383 5.45 -18.11 -20.38
C LYS A 383 3.91 -18.06 -20.35
N ASN A 384 3.29 -18.51 -19.25
CA ASN A 384 1.83 -18.59 -19.14
C ASN A 384 1.15 -17.22 -19.14
N ARG A 385 1.89 -16.15 -18.90
CA ARG A 385 1.37 -14.78 -19.02
C ARG A 385 1.33 -14.30 -20.47
N MET A 386 2.13 -14.87 -21.35
CA MET A 386 2.33 -14.35 -22.71
C MET A 386 1.41 -15.02 -23.75
N SER A 387 0.95 -16.25 -23.50
CA SER A 387 0.01 -16.92 -24.42
C SER A 387 -0.67 -18.14 -23.76
#